data_952028b8d1c08934e7f7564adedca5d8
#
_entry.id   952028b8d1c08934e7f7564adedca5d8
#
_cell.length_a   1.000
_cell.length_b   1.000
_cell.length_c   1.000
_cell.angle_alpha   90.00
_cell.angle_beta   90.00
_cell.angle_gamma   90.00
#
_symmetry.space_group_name_H-M   'P 1'
#
loop_
_entity.id
_entity.type
_entity.pdbx_description
1 polymer ?
#
loop_
_entity_poly.entity_id
_entity_poly.type
_entity_poly.pdbx_seq_one_letter_code
_entity_poly.pdbx_strand_id
1 'polypeptide(L)'
;MVVDSVAALMPKAEPEGEMGDSFMGLHARLKSQALQKITGAVARSGACMIFINQVREKIGVRFGNPETTTGGRALKFYSSVRVEVRRISAIKDGDAVTGNRTRVKVVKNKVASPFREAEFDILYGEGISREGDLLDCGAEQGVVENSGSWFSFAGERLGQGRETARQFLKDNPVVRQRIEASLREKLGRAASNPPSKSAAGELAQAASKTA
;
A
#
# COMPACT_ATOMS: atom_id res chain seq x y z
N MET A 1 -12.42 4.53 5.76
CA MET A 1 -12.14 4.21 7.20
C MET A 1 -10.96 3.25 7.27
N VAL A 2 -10.00 3.48 8.18
CA VAL A 2 -8.85 2.58 8.39
C VAL A 2 -8.89 2.06 9.82
N VAL A 3 -8.64 0.75 10.00
CA VAL A 3 -8.51 0.07 11.29
C VAL A 3 -7.07 -0.42 11.40
N ASP A 4 -6.27 0.25 12.22
CA ASP A 4 -4.88 -0.12 12.54
C ASP A 4 -4.75 -0.35 14.05
N SER A 5 -4.51 -1.54 14.46
CA SER A 5 -4.47 -2.81 13.73
C SER A 5 -5.59 -3.74 14.22
N VAL A 6 -5.92 -4.75 13.42
CA VAL A 6 -6.88 -5.80 13.81
C VAL A 6 -6.46 -6.50 15.12
N ALA A 7 -5.17 -6.55 15.40
CA ALA A 7 -4.61 -7.13 16.63
C ALA A 7 -5.01 -6.35 17.90
N ALA A 8 -5.23 -5.04 17.78
CA ALA A 8 -5.61 -4.16 18.90
C ALA A 8 -7.11 -4.21 19.22
N LEU A 9 -7.93 -4.83 18.38
CA LEU A 9 -9.36 -5.02 18.64
C LEU A 9 -9.55 -6.15 19.67
N MET A 10 -9.70 -5.79 20.93
CA MET A 10 -9.93 -6.73 22.03
C MET A 10 -11.43 -6.86 22.36
N PRO A 11 -11.92 -8.05 22.70
CA PRO A 11 -13.23 -8.23 23.29
C PRO A 11 -13.32 -7.49 24.64
N LYS A 12 -14.48 -6.94 24.97
CA LYS A 12 -14.69 -6.27 26.26
C LYS A 12 -14.38 -7.15 27.47
N ALA A 13 -14.69 -8.43 27.37
CA ALA A 13 -14.45 -9.42 28.43
C ALA A 13 -12.97 -9.68 28.72
N GLU A 14 -12.05 -9.36 27.79
CA GLU A 14 -10.63 -9.64 27.97
C GLU A 14 -9.93 -8.67 28.95
N PRO A 15 -10.16 -7.34 28.88
CA PRO A 15 -9.65 -6.41 29.89
C PRO A 15 -10.27 -6.59 31.28
N GLU A 16 -11.50 -7.16 31.35
CA GLU A 16 -12.23 -7.40 32.59
C GLU A 16 -11.89 -8.77 33.21
N GLY A 17 -11.17 -9.65 32.49
CA GLY A 17 -10.74 -10.98 32.95
C GLY A 17 -9.47 -10.94 33.77
N GLU A 18 -9.16 -12.06 34.44
CA GLU A 18 -7.92 -12.21 35.18
C GLU A 18 -6.73 -12.55 34.27
N MET A 19 -5.51 -12.23 34.75
CA MET A 19 -4.29 -12.51 34.01
C MET A 19 -4.07 -14.05 33.97
N GLY A 20 -4.12 -14.62 32.74
CA GLY A 20 -4.03 -16.06 32.49
C GLY A 20 -5.30 -16.68 31.95
N ASP A 21 -6.42 -15.97 31.92
CA ASP A 21 -7.64 -16.43 31.31
C ASP A 21 -7.45 -16.69 29.80
N SER A 22 -7.98 -17.82 29.33
CA SER A 22 -7.88 -18.21 27.93
C SER A 22 -9.10 -17.78 27.12
N PHE A 23 -8.96 -16.69 26.36
CA PHE A 23 -9.99 -16.21 25.42
C PHE A 23 -9.82 -16.75 24.00
N MET A 24 -9.19 -17.94 23.86
CA MET A 24 -8.95 -18.57 22.56
C MET A 24 -10.28 -18.79 21.79
N GLY A 25 -10.34 -18.28 20.57
CA GLY A 25 -11.55 -18.37 19.73
C GLY A 25 -12.57 -17.25 19.93
N LEU A 26 -12.63 -16.56 21.07
CA LEU A 26 -13.54 -15.45 21.32
C LEU A 26 -13.29 -14.31 20.32
N HIS A 27 -12.03 -13.91 20.14
CA HIS A 27 -11.62 -12.93 19.13
C HIS A 27 -12.10 -13.29 17.71
N ALA A 28 -11.91 -14.54 17.30
CA ALA A 28 -12.31 -14.99 15.97
C ALA A 28 -13.83 -14.94 15.77
N ARG A 29 -14.59 -15.36 16.79
CA ARG A 29 -16.06 -15.36 16.79
C ARG A 29 -16.62 -13.95 16.73
N LEU A 30 -16.15 -13.05 17.62
CA LEU A 30 -16.64 -11.67 17.67
C LEU A 30 -16.27 -10.89 16.40
N LYS A 31 -15.04 -11.06 15.88
CA LYS A 31 -14.64 -10.45 14.60
C LYS A 31 -15.49 -10.94 13.43
N SER A 32 -15.84 -12.24 13.41
CA SER A 32 -16.73 -12.77 12.38
C SER A 32 -18.13 -12.14 12.45
N GLN A 33 -18.70 -12.02 13.64
CA GLN A 33 -20.00 -11.37 13.85
C GLN A 33 -19.97 -9.88 13.50
N ALA A 34 -18.90 -9.17 13.88
CA ALA A 34 -18.73 -7.76 13.56
C ALA A 34 -18.65 -7.54 12.05
N LEU A 35 -17.83 -8.32 11.35
CA LEU A 35 -17.69 -8.24 9.90
C LEU A 35 -19.00 -8.53 9.18
N GLN A 36 -19.77 -9.52 9.64
CA GLN A 36 -21.09 -9.83 9.09
C GLN A 36 -22.04 -8.63 9.18
N LYS A 37 -22.06 -7.93 10.32
CA LYS A 37 -22.88 -6.72 10.51
C LYS A 37 -22.41 -5.52 9.69
N ILE A 38 -21.07 -5.30 9.65
CA ILE A 38 -20.47 -4.13 9.01
C ILE A 38 -20.52 -4.22 7.49
N THR A 39 -20.38 -5.42 6.90
CA THR A 39 -20.31 -5.62 5.45
C THR A 39 -21.50 -5.00 4.72
N GLY A 40 -22.72 -5.20 5.23
CA GLY A 40 -23.92 -4.62 4.63
C GLY A 40 -23.98 -3.09 4.73
N ALA A 41 -23.50 -2.51 5.83
CA ALA A 41 -23.45 -1.06 6.01
C ALA A 41 -22.39 -0.41 5.09
N VAL A 42 -21.19 -1.01 5.00
CA VAL A 42 -20.12 -0.56 4.11
C VAL A 42 -20.55 -0.61 2.64
N ALA A 43 -21.22 -1.69 2.23
CA ALA A 43 -21.71 -1.82 0.85
C ALA A 43 -22.76 -0.74 0.51
N ARG A 44 -23.70 -0.47 1.41
CA ARG A 44 -24.75 0.55 1.18
C ARG A 44 -24.21 1.98 1.17
N SER A 45 -23.19 2.26 1.98
CA SER A 45 -22.60 3.60 2.07
C SER A 45 -21.58 3.91 0.96
N GLY A 46 -21.21 2.92 0.11
CA GLY A 46 -20.12 3.07 -0.87
C GLY A 46 -18.76 3.35 -0.25
N ALA A 47 -18.60 3.12 1.06
CA ALA A 47 -17.37 3.40 1.78
C ALA A 47 -16.30 2.36 1.51
N CYS A 48 -15.03 2.78 1.53
CA CYS A 48 -13.89 1.87 1.56
C CYS A 48 -13.44 1.66 3.02
N MET A 49 -13.30 0.38 3.42
CA MET A 49 -12.81 0.01 4.75
C MET A 49 -11.50 -0.79 4.61
N ILE A 50 -10.44 -0.27 5.24
CA ILE A 50 -9.11 -0.87 5.20
C ILE A 50 -8.78 -1.43 6.58
N PHE A 51 -8.40 -2.70 6.62
CA PHE A 51 -7.93 -3.38 7.83
C PHE A 51 -6.44 -3.66 7.71
N ILE A 52 -5.66 -3.16 8.65
CA ILE A 52 -4.24 -3.47 8.78
C ILE A 52 -4.10 -4.63 9.77
N ASN A 53 -3.38 -5.68 9.38
CA ASN A 53 -3.18 -6.85 10.20
C ASN A 53 -1.70 -7.27 10.22
N GLN A 54 -1.27 -7.84 11.33
CA GLN A 54 0.08 -8.35 11.48
C GLN A 54 0.17 -9.81 11.06
N VAL A 55 1.28 -10.17 10.45
CA VAL A 55 1.65 -11.57 10.18
C VAL A 55 2.29 -12.15 11.44
N ARG A 56 1.86 -13.34 11.80
CA ARG A 56 2.39 -14.14 12.91
C ARG A 56 2.78 -15.51 12.39
N GLU A 57 3.71 -16.15 13.05
CA GLU A 57 4.08 -17.54 12.74
C GLU A 57 3.41 -18.50 13.71
N LYS A 58 2.92 -19.62 13.18
CA LYS A 58 2.43 -20.73 14.00
C LYS A 58 3.60 -21.61 14.40
N ILE A 59 3.80 -21.76 15.70
CA ILE A 59 4.79 -22.67 16.26
C ILE A 59 4.40 -24.11 15.94
N GLY A 60 5.35 -24.95 15.52
CA GLY A 60 5.16 -26.38 15.31
C GLY A 60 4.67 -26.80 13.91
N VAL A 61 4.51 -25.87 12.97
CA VAL A 61 4.21 -26.21 11.56
C VAL A 61 5.50 -26.67 10.87
N ARG A 62 5.62 -27.97 10.60
CA ARG A 62 6.79 -28.55 9.90
C ARG A 62 6.67 -28.52 8.38
N PHE A 63 5.45 -28.48 7.85
CA PHE A 63 5.19 -28.47 6.41
C PHE A 63 4.17 -27.39 6.05
N GLY A 64 4.35 -26.74 4.88
CA GLY A 64 3.51 -25.66 4.39
C GLY A 64 3.90 -24.28 4.94
N ASN A 65 3.07 -23.27 4.71
CA ASN A 65 3.34 -21.90 5.15
C ASN A 65 2.90 -21.74 6.62
N PRO A 66 3.84 -21.49 7.56
CA PRO A 66 3.53 -21.27 8.98
C PRO A 66 2.84 -19.93 9.25
N GLU A 67 2.84 -19.01 8.29
CA GLU A 67 2.31 -17.67 8.48
C GLU A 67 0.80 -17.64 8.66
N THR A 68 0.37 -16.90 9.65
CA THR A 68 -1.03 -16.66 9.98
C THR A 68 -1.26 -15.19 10.34
N THR A 69 -2.51 -14.78 10.38
CA THR A 69 -2.91 -13.44 10.80
C THR A 69 -3.73 -13.51 12.07
N THR A 70 -3.66 -12.48 12.91
CA THR A 70 -4.47 -12.39 14.13
C THR A 70 -5.96 -12.29 13.81
N GLY A 71 -6.82 -12.76 14.73
CA GLY A 71 -8.26 -12.59 14.63
C GLY A 71 -9.00 -13.58 13.75
N GLY A 72 -8.40 -14.75 13.47
CA GLY A 72 -9.05 -15.85 12.77
C GLY A 72 -9.15 -15.66 11.24
N ARG A 73 -10.02 -16.45 10.61
CA ARG A 73 -10.12 -16.51 9.14
C ARG A 73 -11.15 -15.55 8.53
N ALA A 74 -11.98 -14.88 9.34
CA ALA A 74 -13.14 -14.12 8.86
C ALA A 74 -12.73 -13.02 7.86
N LEU A 75 -11.71 -12.21 8.17
CA LEU A 75 -11.21 -11.18 7.24
C LEU A 75 -10.76 -11.74 5.89
N LYS A 76 -10.19 -12.96 5.87
CA LYS A 76 -9.79 -13.60 4.61
C LYS A 76 -10.97 -13.88 3.69
N PHE A 77 -12.14 -14.16 4.25
CA PHE A 77 -13.37 -14.41 3.48
C PHE A 77 -14.07 -13.11 3.08
N TYR A 78 -14.28 -12.21 4.04
CA TYR A 78 -15.04 -10.96 3.81
C TYR A 78 -14.33 -9.96 2.91
N SER A 79 -12.99 -9.87 2.97
CA SER A 79 -12.23 -8.92 2.15
C SER A 79 -12.44 -9.13 0.66
N SER A 80 -12.63 -8.03 -0.08
CA SER A 80 -12.64 -8.02 -1.55
C SER A 80 -11.23 -8.06 -2.13
N VAL A 81 -10.31 -7.33 -1.53
CA VAL A 81 -8.89 -7.30 -1.88
C VAL A 81 -8.06 -7.62 -0.65
N ARG A 82 -7.00 -8.41 -0.83
CA ARG A 82 -5.99 -8.66 0.19
C ARG A 82 -4.62 -8.39 -0.41
N VAL A 83 -3.86 -7.59 0.30
CA VAL A 83 -2.53 -7.17 -0.09
C VAL A 83 -1.56 -7.62 0.99
N GLU A 84 -0.47 -8.21 0.58
CA GLU A 84 0.67 -8.54 1.43
C GLU A 84 1.77 -7.53 1.18
N VAL A 85 2.30 -6.93 2.24
CA VAL A 85 3.36 -5.92 2.19
C VAL A 85 4.57 -6.47 2.91
N ARG A 86 5.71 -6.55 2.21
CA ARG A 86 6.96 -7.08 2.75
C ARG A 86 8.12 -6.16 2.46
N ARG A 87 8.93 -5.93 3.49
CA ARG A 87 10.25 -5.34 3.32
C ARG A 87 11.17 -6.36 2.66
N ILE A 88 11.88 -5.93 1.59
CA ILE A 88 12.89 -6.74 0.88
C ILE A 88 14.27 -6.42 1.44
N SER A 89 14.63 -5.12 1.46
CA SER A 89 15.96 -4.66 1.88
C SER A 89 15.88 -3.26 2.49
N ALA A 90 16.93 -2.88 3.21
CA ALA A 90 17.12 -1.50 3.64
C ALA A 90 17.76 -0.66 2.53
N ILE A 91 17.31 0.57 2.38
CA ILE A 91 17.95 1.59 1.56
C ILE A 91 18.89 2.35 2.47
N LYS A 92 20.15 2.48 2.05
CA LYS A 92 21.19 3.14 2.82
C LYS A 92 21.78 4.30 2.03
N ASP A 93 22.13 5.35 2.74
CA ASP A 93 22.97 6.44 2.26
C ASP A 93 24.20 6.51 3.17
N GLY A 94 25.35 6.01 2.67
CA GLY A 94 26.49 5.67 3.51
C GLY A 94 26.13 4.62 4.56
N ASP A 95 26.33 4.93 5.83
CA ASP A 95 26.00 4.05 6.95
C ASP A 95 24.56 4.24 7.47
N ALA A 96 23.88 5.31 7.08
CA ALA A 96 22.53 5.63 7.53
C ALA A 96 21.47 4.85 6.73
N VAL A 97 20.48 4.28 7.43
CA VAL A 97 19.30 3.68 6.80
C VAL A 97 18.27 4.77 6.55
N THR A 98 18.01 5.08 5.29
CA THR A 98 17.10 6.15 4.85
C THR A 98 15.72 5.65 4.45
N GLY A 99 15.57 4.34 4.23
CA GLY A 99 14.31 3.77 3.81
C GLY A 99 14.32 2.26 3.66
N ASN A 100 13.28 1.74 3.04
CA ASN A 100 13.14 0.32 2.74
C ASN A 100 12.65 0.10 1.32
N ARG A 101 13.27 -0.83 0.60
CA ARG A 101 12.67 -1.46 -0.59
C ARG A 101 11.57 -2.39 -0.13
N THR A 102 10.38 -2.20 -0.67
CA THR A 102 9.16 -2.88 -0.24
C THR A 102 8.52 -3.57 -1.43
N ARG A 103 8.10 -4.83 -1.24
CA ARG A 103 7.30 -5.58 -2.20
C ARG A 103 5.87 -5.67 -1.70
N VAL A 104 4.95 -5.42 -2.60
CA VAL A 104 3.51 -5.55 -2.41
C VAL A 104 2.98 -6.62 -3.34
N LYS A 105 2.23 -7.58 -2.79
CA LYS A 105 1.60 -8.68 -3.54
C LYS A 105 0.11 -8.70 -3.30
N VAL A 106 -0.66 -8.70 -4.37
CA VAL A 106 -2.13 -8.88 -4.31
C VAL A 106 -2.44 -10.37 -4.20
N VAL A 107 -2.67 -10.86 -2.98
CA VAL A 107 -2.90 -12.29 -2.72
C VAL A 107 -4.36 -12.72 -2.89
N LYS A 108 -5.28 -11.77 -2.95
CA LYS A 108 -6.70 -11.98 -3.27
C LYS A 108 -7.27 -10.73 -3.93
N ASN A 109 -8.04 -10.90 -4.97
CA ASN A 109 -8.79 -9.82 -5.61
C ASN A 109 -10.10 -10.37 -6.18
N LYS A 110 -11.23 -9.77 -5.82
CA LYS A 110 -12.57 -10.10 -6.34
C LYS A 110 -13.01 -9.15 -7.46
N VAL A 111 -12.30 -8.04 -7.67
CA VAL A 111 -12.70 -6.98 -8.61
C VAL A 111 -11.76 -6.85 -9.81
N ALA A 112 -10.60 -7.53 -9.78
CA ALA A 112 -9.64 -7.61 -10.89
C ALA A 112 -8.77 -8.87 -10.75
N SER A 113 -7.86 -9.11 -11.70
CA SER A 113 -6.91 -10.24 -11.65
C SER A 113 -6.02 -10.17 -10.40
N PRO A 114 -5.97 -11.24 -9.59
CA PRO A 114 -5.09 -11.32 -8.43
C PRO A 114 -3.63 -11.63 -8.83
N PHE A 115 -2.76 -11.78 -7.82
CA PHE A 115 -1.37 -12.23 -7.90
C PHE A 115 -0.41 -11.28 -8.62
N ARG A 116 -0.80 -10.02 -8.82
CA ARG A 116 0.12 -8.98 -9.27
C ARG A 116 1.02 -8.56 -8.12
N GLU A 117 2.26 -8.25 -8.46
CA GLU A 117 3.28 -7.76 -7.53
C GLU A 117 3.79 -6.40 -8.01
N ALA A 118 4.22 -5.56 -7.08
CA ALA A 118 4.91 -4.31 -7.34
C ALA A 118 5.98 -4.10 -6.27
N GLU A 119 7.09 -3.50 -6.66
CA GLU A 119 8.18 -3.16 -5.76
C GLU A 119 8.46 -1.66 -5.87
N PHE A 120 8.61 -1.01 -4.72
CA PHE A 120 8.91 0.40 -4.64
C PHE A 120 9.64 0.72 -3.34
N ASP A 121 10.20 1.92 -3.27
CA ASP A 121 10.90 2.40 -2.10
C ASP A 121 9.98 3.19 -1.18
N ILE A 122 10.12 2.96 0.11
CA ILE A 122 9.51 3.78 1.17
C ILE A 122 10.65 4.48 1.89
N LEU A 123 10.69 5.80 1.79
CA LEU A 123 11.69 6.65 2.44
C LEU A 123 11.16 7.16 3.77
N TYR A 124 12.01 7.21 4.78
CA TYR A 124 11.61 7.69 6.11
C TYR A 124 11.33 9.19 6.07
N GLY A 125 10.17 9.57 6.62
CA GLY A 125 9.70 10.95 6.63
C GLY A 125 9.06 11.44 5.31
N GLU A 126 9.26 10.74 4.19
CA GLU A 126 8.72 11.12 2.88
C GLU A 126 7.60 10.17 2.41
N GLY A 127 7.67 8.87 2.75
CA GLY A 127 6.73 7.86 2.29
C GLY A 127 7.19 7.19 1.00
N ILE A 128 6.24 6.81 0.12
CA ILE A 128 6.54 6.12 -1.14
C ILE A 128 7.28 7.09 -2.09
N SER A 129 8.45 6.65 -2.59
CA SER A 129 9.28 7.41 -3.53
C SER A 129 8.70 7.34 -4.94
N ARG A 130 7.91 8.36 -5.31
CA ARG A 130 7.33 8.47 -6.66
C ARG A 130 8.40 8.61 -7.73
N GLU A 131 9.45 9.36 -7.46
CA GLU A 131 10.56 9.59 -8.38
C GLU A 131 11.37 8.31 -8.61
N GLY A 132 11.61 7.53 -7.54
CA GLY A 132 12.25 6.22 -7.65
C GLY A 132 11.44 5.22 -8.47
N ASP A 133 10.13 5.19 -8.25
CA ASP A 133 9.20 4.34 -9.01
C ASP A 133 9.15 4.73 -10.51
N LEU A 134 9.13 6.04 -10.82
CA LEU A 134 9.18 6.53 -12.18
C LEU A 134 10.48 6.17 -12.91
N LEU A 135 11.63 6.21 -12.21
CA LEU A 135 12.91 5.80 -12.78
C LEU A 135 12.93 4.29 -13.07
N ASP A 136 12.48 3.47 -12.11
CA ASP A 136 12.46 2.01 -12.24
C ASP A 136 11.51 1.59 -13.38
N CYS A 137 10.27 2.07 -13.36
CA CYS A 137 9.30 1.80 -14.43
C CYS A 137 9.75 2.39 -15.77
N GLY A 138 10.34 3.59 -15.75
CA GLY A 138 10.86 4.24 -16.95
C GLY A 138 11.96 3.44 -17.61
N ALA A 139 12.88 2.91 -16.83
CA ALA A 139 13.97 2.06 -17.32
C ALA A 139 13.45 0.72 -17.84
N GLU A 140 12.53 0.07 -17.10
CA GLU A 140 11.92 -1.19 -17.50
C GLU A 140 11.13 -1.06 -18.81
N GLN A 141 10.44 0.03 -18.99
CA GLN A 141 9.66 0.29 -20.22
C GLN A 141 10.51 0.94 -21.33
N GLY A 142 11.80 1.23 -21.12
CA GLY A 142 12.65 1.89 -22.10
C GLY A 142 12.19 3.31 -22.45
N VAL A 143 11.57 4.02 -21.52
CA VAL A 143 11.27 5.46 -21.57
C VAL A 143 12.45 6.26 -21.02
N VAL A 144 13.03 5.78 -19.94
CA VAL A 144 14.28 6.27 -19.36
C VAL A 144 15.40 5.33 -19.82
N GLU A 145 16.42 5.89 -20.41
CA GLU A 145 17.60 5.14 -20.82
C GLU A 145 18.52 4.93 -19.62
N ASN A 146 18.98 3.72 -19.44
CA ASN A 146 19.97 3.36 -18.43
C ASN A 146 21.21 2.81 -19.13
N SER A 147 22.27 3.62 -19.20
CA SER A 147 23.53 3.25 -19.82
C SER A 147 24.64 3.19 -18.76
N GLY A 148 24.95 1.97 -18.32
CA GLY A 148 25.86 1.73 -17.20
C GLY A 148 25.33 2.32 -15.89
N SER A 149 25.97 3.37 -15.38
CA SER A 149 25.50 4.07 -14.17
C SER A 149 24.69 5.34 -14.46
N TRP A 150 24.46 5.70 -15.73
CA TRP A 150 23.82 6.96 -16.10
C TRP A 150 22.38 6.74 -16.50
N PHE A 151 21.50 7.58 -15.96
CA PHE A 151 20.12 7.71 -16.37
C PHE A 151 19.95 8.91 -17.28
N SER A 152 19.21 8.73 -18.40
CA SER A 152 18.89 9.81 -19.34
C SER A 152 17.44 9.68 -19.85
N PHE A 153 16.86 10.82 -20.23
CA PHE A 153 15.52 10.91 -20.78
C PHE A 153 15.51 11.92 -21.94
N ALA A 154 15.12 11.48 -23.14
CA ALA A 154 15.09 12.33 -24.34
C ALA A 154 16.42 13.08 -24.60
N GLY A 155 17.55 12.44 -24.38
CA GLY A 155 18.87 13.03 -24.55
C GLY A 155 19.36 13.90 -23.37
N GLU A 156 18.53 14.17 -22.38
CA GLU A 156 18.89 14.90 -21.16
C GLU A 156 19.41 13.94 -20.07
N ARG A 157 20.56 14.22 -19.48
CA ARG A 157 21.11 13.43 -18.38
C ARG A 157 20.40 13.76 -17.07
N LEU A 158 19.84 12.75 -16.43
CA LEU A 158 19.15 12.88 -15.14
C LEU A 158 20.13 12.75 -13.97
N GLY A 159 21.18 11.93 -14.11
CA GLY A 159 22.18 11.75 -13.06
C GLY A 159 22.95 10.45 -13.18
N GLN A 160 24.09 10.39 -12.46
CA GLN A 160 24.86 9.18 -12.30
C GLN A 160 24.41 8.43 -11.04
N GLY A 161 23.91 7.23 -11.22
CA GLY A 161 23.30 6.44 -10.16
C GLY A 161 21.84 6.79 -9.91
N ARG A 162 21.12 5.81 -9.34
CA ARG A 162 19.68 5.89 -9.13
C ARG A 162 19.28 7.02 -8.16
N GLU A 163 20.07 7.22 -7.11
CA GLU A 163 19.77 8.23 -6.08
C GLU A 163 19.92 9.66 -6.62
N THR A 164 20.99 9.92 -7.37
CA THR A 164 21.20 11.23 -8.01
C THR A 164 20.10 11.55 -9.01
N ALA A 165 19.72 10.57 -9.84
CA ALA A 165 18.62 10.73 -10.80
C ALA A 165 17.27 10.94 -10.10
N ARG A 166 17.03 10.25 -8.97
CA ARG A 166 15.82 10.44 -8.14
C ARG A 166 15.76 11.87 -7.60
N GLN A 167 16.87 12.37 -7.04
CA GLN A 167 16.94 13.73 -6.51
C GLN A 167 16.74 14.77 -7.62
N PHE A 168 17.35 14.55 -8.79
CA PHE A 168 17.15 15.42 -9.95
C PHE A 168 15.67 15.52 -10.34
N LEU A 169 14.92 14.38 -10.37
CA LEU A 169 13.50 14.39 -10.67
C LEU A 169 12.65 15.07 -9.59
N LYS A 170 13.09 15.03 -8.33
CA LYS A 170 12.45 15.74 -7.22
C LYS A 170 12.57 17.24 -7.39
N ASP A 171 13.75 17.72 -7.81
CA ASP A 171 14.06 19.14 -8.01
C ASP A 171 13.51 19.67 -9.35
N ASN A 172 13.24 18.78 -10.32
CA ASN A 172 12.77 19.14 -11.66
C ASN A 172 11.39 18.53 -11.98
N PRO A 173 10.30 19.11 -11.44
CA PRO A 173 8.94 18.54 -11.60
C PRO A 173 8.45 18.52 -13.05
N VAL A 174 8.96 19.39 -13.92
CA VAL A 174 8.61 19.40 -15.35
C VAL A 174 9.13 18.15 -16.06
N VAL A 175 10.38 17.78 -15.82
CA VAL A 175 10.99 16.57 -16.40
C VAL A 175 10.26 15.32 -15.86
N ARG A 176 9.98 15.28 -14.56
CA ARG A 176 9.22 14.23 -13.92
C ARG A 176 7.86 14.03 -14.57
N GLN A 177 7.10 15.10 -14.83
CA GLN A 177 5.80 15.04 -15.47
C GLN A 177 5.89 14.52 -16.92
N ARG A 178 6.93 14.91 -17.67
CA ARG A 178 7.17 14.43 -19.04
C ARG A 178 7.43 12.91 -19.05
N ILE A 179 8.27 12.41 -18.15
CA ILE A 179 8.53 10.97 -18.01
C ILE A 179 7.23 10.25 -17.67
N GLU A 180 6.46 10.76 -16.69
CA GLU A 180 5.18 10.17 -16.29
C GLU A 180 4.18 10.13 -17.45
N ALA A 181 4.07 11.20 -18.22
CA ALA A 181 3.19 11.25 -19.40
C ALA A 181 3.58 10.20 -20.46
N SER A 182 4.88 10.12 -20.78
CA SER A 182 5.40 9.12 -21.73
C SER A 182 5.19 7.69 -21.26
N LEU A 183 5.34 7.43 -19.96
CA LEU A 183 5.07 6.12 -19.37
C LEU A 183 3.58 5.76 -19.43
N ARG A 184 2.69 6.71 -19.14
CA ARG A 184 1.24 6.49 -19.21
C ARG A 184 0.78 6.20 -20.62
N GLU A 185 1.31 6.92 -21.61
CA GLU A 185 1.04 6.70 -23.03
C GLU A 185 1.50 5.30 -23.44
N LYS A 186 2.73 4.93 -23.13
CA LYS A 186 3.30 3.61 -23.46
C LYS A 186 2.55 2.45 -22.80
N LEU A 187 2.04 2.65 -21.59
CA LEU A 187 1.24 1.64 -20.86
C LEU A 187 -0.25 1.64 -21.28
N GLY A 188 -0.66 2.45 -22.28
CA GLY A 188 -2.05 2.54 -22.73
C GLY A 188 -3.01 3.10 -21.66
N ARG A 189 -2.49 3.82 -20.67
CA ARG A 189 -3.28 4.46 -19.62
C ARG A 189 -3.45 5.94 -19.95
N ALA A 190 -4.66 6.33 -20.39
CA ALA A 190 -4.99 7.74 -20.50
C ALA A 190 -4.69 8.48 -19.18
N ALA A 191 -4.15 9.69 -19.27
CA ALA A 191 -3.87 10.51 -18.10
C ALA A 191 -5.15 10.70 -17.28
N SER A 192 -5.30 9.99 -16.18
CA SER A 192 -6.30 10.33 -15.18
C SER A 192 -5.81 11.63 -14.52
N ASN A 193 -6.45 12.75 -14.82
CA ASN A 193 -6.25 13.97 -14.05
C ASN A 193 -6.42 13.62 -12.56
N PRO A 194 -5.50 14.04 -11.67
CA PRO A 194 -5.77 13.97 -10.26
C PRO A 194 -7.04 14.80 -10.00
N PRO A 195 -7.96 14.35 -9.11
CA PRO A 195 -9.15 15.12 -8.82
C PRO A 195 -8.73 16.52 -8.40
N SER A 196 -9.19 17.53 -9.13
CA SER A 196 -8.92 18.92 -8.83
C SER A 196 -9.43 19.23 -7.42
N LYS A 197 -8.65 19.95 -6.62
CA LYS A 197 -9.04 20.37 -5.26
C LYS A 197 -10.36 21.14 -5.18
N SER A 198 -10.97 21.49 -6.33
CA SER A 198 -12.27 22.20 -6.41
C SER A 198 -13.47 21.31 -6.06
N ALA A 199 -13.42 20.00 -6.33
CA ALA A 199 -14.55 19.12 -6.04
C ALA A 199 -14.75 18.85 -4.53
N ALA A 200 -13.71 19.02 -3.71
CA ALA A 200 -13.84 18.89 -2.25
C ALA A 200 -14.52 20.11 -1.59
N GLY A 201 -14.45 21.28 -2.22
CA GLY A 201 -15.08 22.50 -1.72
C GLY A 201 -16.60 22.56 -1.96
N GLU A 202 -17.06 22.00 -3.07
CA GLU A 202 -18.49 22.01 -3.42
C GLU A 202 -19.33 21.03 -2.60
N LEU A 203 -18.74 19.87 -2.23
CA LEU A 203 -19.39 18.90 -1.34
C LEU A 203 -19.51 19.40 0.11
N ALA A 204 -18.57 20.22 0.57
CA ALA A 204 -18.63 20.84 1.90
C ALA A 204 -19.68 21.96 1.98
N GLN A 205 -19.92 22.71 0.90
CA GLN A 205 -20.94 23.75 0.84
C GLN A 205 -22.36 23.21 0.65
N ALA A 206 -22.52 22.06 0.01
CA ALA A 206 -23.82 21.41 -0.13
C ALA A 206 -24.33 20.81 1.21
N ALA A 207 -23.41 20.32 2.06
CA ALA A 207 -23.75 19.77 3.36
C ALA A 207 -24.18 20.85 4.40
N SER A 208 -23.75 22.12 4.23
CA SER A 208 -24.08 23.20 5.15
C SER A 208 -25.38 23.94 4.81
N LYS A 209 -26.04 23.61 3.70
CA LYS A 209 -27.32 24.21 3.28
C LYS A 209 -28.56 23.36 3.61
N THR A 210 -28.37 22.20 4.24
CA THR A 210 -29.46 21.26 4.59
C THR A 210 -29.58 20.99 6.10
N ALA A 211 -28.99 21.86 6.93
CA ALA A 211 -29.16 21.85 8.40
C ALA A 211 -29.94 23.08 8.85
#